data_f5ef12b0d54720dcf53394dcf8bf9421
#
_entry.id   f5ef12b0d54720dcf53394dcf8bf9421
#
_cell.length_a   1.000
_cell.length_b   1.000
_cell.length_c   1.000
_cell.angle_alpha   90.00
_cell.angle_beta   90.00
_cell.angle_gamma   90.00
#
_symmetry.space_group_name_H-M   'P 1'
#
loop_
_entity.id
_entity.type
_entity.pdbx_description
1 polymer ?
#
loop_
_entity_poly.entity_id
_entity_poly.type
_entity_poly.pdbx_seq_one_letter_code
_entity_poly.pdbx_strand_id
1 'polypeptide(L)'
;MDINKSLRKSYDESKRIIQEAQKNNRLVLFVGAGASISSGMPSWSKALNQIGKRLGEEHIDYQKALELPQNYFDQRGKKEYTELMRKVFRYGDTLSTAEVHKLIMKFNTSTIITTNYDHLIEQAAEENAEVMQVISCDKDLPYRKSGKELIKMHGDFEHDNFVLKEDDYANYSSNFKLIENYIKSIIGSKVVLFIGYSFNDPDTKQIMSWVKNILKDDMQRAYLIDVDSDYDRNKELYYKNWGVNIIFARAWIKRCNKKDKSQLLNKSLRKMLQNSSSSLGAVYKDLKGFKDWNYVYNKYIAQTFVKHSVVLRNGILVSSDSKNNLLNEIFECDKNTKIENKEVAKQIQRILSHSDVIGYQKSNKS
;
A
#
# COMPACT_ATOMS: atom_id res chain seq x y z
N MET A 1 20.89 12.93 24.28
CA MET A 1 20.27 13.05 22.94
C MET A 1 18.82 12.60 23.06
N ASP A 2 17.84 13.39 22.67
CA ASP A 2 16.42 13.01 22.78
C ASP A 2 16.13 11.84 21.86
N ILE A 3 15.89 10.66 22.42
CA ILE A 3 15.61 9.40 21.70
C ILE A 3 14.48 9.61 20.67
N ASN A 4 13.43 10.34 21.05
CA ASN A 4 12.31 10.61 20.16
C ASN A 4 12.71 11.44 18.93
N LYS A 5 13.65 12.36 19.07
CA LYS A 5 14.16 13.19 17.97
C LYS A 5 15.01 12.34 17.02
N SER A 6 15.83 11.44 17.56
CA SER A 6 16.65 10.52 16.78
C SER A 6 15.78 9.53 15.98
N LEU A 7 14.79 8.92 16.62
CA LEU A 7 13.84 8.00 15.97
C LEU A 7 13.08 8.68 14.83
N ARG A 8 12.58 9.89 15.04
CA ARG A 8 11.88 10.64 13.99
C ARG A 8 12.76 10.90 12.79
N LYS A 9 14.05 11.27 13.02
CA LYS A 9 15.01 11.46 11.93
C LYS A 9 15.22 10.16 11.14
N SER A 10 15.34 9.01 11.83
CA SER A 10 15.45 7.69 11.20
C SER A 10 14.21 7.34 10.39
N TYR A 11 13.00 7.65 10.90
CA TYR A 11 11.75 7.38 10.18
C TYR A 11 11.54 8.31 8.97
N ASP A 12 11.96 9.57 9.06
CA ASP A 12 11.93 10.48 7.92
C ASP A 12 12.95 10.07 6.83
N GLU A 13 14.08 9.46 7.21
CA GLU A 13 15.01 8.82 6.28
C GLU A 13 14.38 7.56 5.64
N SER A 14 13.70 6.72 6.41
CA SER A 14 12.94 5.57 5.90
C SER A 14 11.89 6.01 4.87
N LYS A 15 11.17 7.10 5.16
CA LYS A 15 10.24 7.73 4.22
C LYS A 15 10.93 8.10 2.91
N ARG A 16 12.10 8.75 2.98
CA ARG A 16 12.86 9.17 1.79
C ARG A 16 13.22 7.98 0.91
N ILE A 17 13.68 6.87 1.51
CA ILE A 17 14.03 5.65 0.79
C ILE A 17 12.80 5.01 0.12
N ILE A 18 11.67 4.95 0.83
CA ILE A 18 10.41 4.44 0.28
C ILE A 18 9.95 5.30 -0.91
N GLN A 19 10.03 6.62 -0.80
CA GLN A 19 9.67 7.53 -1.89
C GLN A 19 10.61 7.42 -3.09
N GLU A 20 11.89 7.20 -2.87
CA GLU A 20 12.86 6.95 -3.94
C GLU A 20 12.58 5.62 -4.64
N ALA A 21 12.29 4.56 -3.87
CA ALA A 21 11.88 3.28 -4.43
C ALA A 21 10.60 3.40 -5.27
N GLN A 22 9.63 4.20 -4.81
CA GLN A 22 8.40 4.49 -5.55
C GLN A 22 8.69 5.20 -6.89
N LYS A 23 9.56 6.21 -6.88
CA LYS A 23 9.94 6.94 -8.12
C LYS A 23 10.60 6.02 -9.15
N ASN A 24 11.37 5.05 -8.69
CA ASN A 24 12.14 4.13 -9.54
C ASN A 24 11.38 2.82 -9.85
N ASN A 25 10.09 2.73 -9.56
CA ASN A 25 9.26 1.53 -9.70
C ASN A 25 9.85 0.29 -8.97
N ARG A 26 10.50 0.54 -7.84
CA ARG A 26 11.13 -0.49 -6.99
C ARG A 26 10.42 -0.69 -5.66
N LEU A 27 9.28 -0.04 -5.45
CA LEU A 27 8.44 -0.24 -4.27
C LEU A 27 7.47 -1.38 -4.49
N VAL A 28 7.34 -2.24 -3.49
CA VAL A 28 6.29 -3.26 -3.36
C VAL A 28 5.53 -3.00 -2.08
N LEU A 29 4.21 -3.06 -2.14
CA LEU A 29 3.37 -3.02 -0.95
C LEU A 29 3.03 -4.44 -0.53
N PHE A 30 3.21 -4.74 0.75
CA PHE A 30 2.78 -5.99 1.36
C PHE A 30 1.65 -5.69 2.34
N VAL A 31 0.43 -6.07 1.97
CA VAL A 31 -0.79 -5.67 2.68
C VAL A 31 -1.32 -6.85 3.51
N GLY A 32 -1.53 -6.61 4.79
CA GLY A 32 -2.09 -7.61 5.71
C GLY A 32 -3.48 -7.25 6.20
N ALA A 33 -4.06 -8.14 7.01
CA ALA A 33 -5.43 -8.08 7.52
C ALA A 33 -5.78 -6.78 8.25
N GLY A 34 -4.79 -6.11 8.85
CA GLY A 34 -4.99 -4.82 9.52
C GLY A 34 -5.52 -3.72 8.60
N ALA A 35 -5.29 -3.81 7.29
CA ALA A 35 -5.85 -2.87 6.31
C ALA A 35 -7.37 -3.04 6.16
N SER A 36 -7.88 -4.27 6.27
CA SER A 36 -9.29 -4.59 6.02
C SER A 36 -10.20 -4.49 7.25
N ILE A 37 -9.63 -4.31 8.47
CA ILE A 37 -10.41 -4.22 9.71
C ILE A 37 -11.41 -3.05 9.67
N SER A 38 -11.02 -1.90 9.14
CA SER A 38 -11.89 -0.72 9.03
C SER A 38 -13.04 -0.90 8.02
N SER A 39 -12.95 -1.87 7.13
CA SER A 39 -14.02 -2.29 6.21
C SER A 39 -14.92 -3.38 6.79
N GLY A 40 -14.71 -3.77 8.04
CA GLY A 40 -15.53 -4.75 8.74
C GLY A 40 -15.02 -6.20 8.67
N MET A 41 -13.84 -6.43 8.11
CA MET A 41 -13.20 -7.75 8.19
C MET A 41 -12.82 -8.11 9.62
N PRO A 42 -12.91 -9.38 10.03
CA PRO A 42 -12.48 -9.78 11.35
C PRO A 42 -10.96 -9.66 11.51
N SER A 43 -10.50 -9.32 12.71
CA SER A 43 -9.10 -9.57 13.06
C SER A 43 -8.84 -11.09 13.18
N TRP A 44 -7.57 -11.49 13.06
CA TRP A 44 -7.20 -12.90 13.23
C TRP A 44 -7.73 -13.50 14.54
N SER A 45 -7.59 -12.79 15.66
CA SER A 45 -8.12 -13.25 16.95
C SER A 45 -9.64 -13.41 16.95
N LYS A 46 -10.38 -12.51 16.28
CA LYS A 46 -11.85 -12.64 16.14
C LYS A 46 -12.22 -13.86 15.28
N ALA A 47 -11.47 -14.12 14.21
CA ALA A 47 -11.67 -15.31 13.37
C ALA A 47 -11.45 -16.58 14.17
N LEU A 48 -10.33 -16.70 14.90
CA LEU A 48 -10.05 -17.85 15.76
C LEU A 48 -11.13 -18.05 16.83
N ASN A 49 -11.59 -16.98 17.48
CA ASN A 49 -12.69 -17.07 18.45
C ASN A 49 -14.01 -17.59 17.82
N GLN A 50 -14.28 -17.27 16.57
CA GLN A 50 -15.46 -17.80 15.88
C GLN A 50 -15.31 -19.29 15.55
N ILE A 51 -14.10 -19.74 15.16
CA ILE A 51 -13.80 -21.13 14.90
C ILE A 51 -13.86 -21.94 16.20
N GLY A 52 -13.21 -21.47 17.27
CA GLY A 52 -13.19 -22.13 18.56
C GLY A 52 -14.58 -22.34 19.16
N LYS A 53 -15.45 -21.33 19.07
CA LYS A 53 -16.85 -21.46 19.47
C LYS A 53 -17.61 -22.58 18.75
N ARG A 54 -17.25 -22.89 17.51
CA ARG A 54 -17.81 -24.01 16.74
C ARG A 54 -17.28 -25.36 17.17
N LEU A 55 -16.10 -25.37 17.78
CA LEU A 55 -15.51 -26.56 18.42
C LEU A 55 -15.93 -26.72 19.87
N GLY A 56 -16.64 -25.76 20.47
CA GLY A 56 -17.01 -25.76 21.88
C GLY A 56 -15.87 -25.31 22.82
N GLU A 57 -14.85 -24.63 22.28
CA GLU A 57 -13.73 -24.14 23.06
C GLU A 57 -14.06 -22.81 23.75
N GLU A 58 -13.93 -22.77 25.06
CA GLU A 58 -14.16 -21.56 25.87
C GLU A 58 -12.94 -20.65 25.92
N HIS A 59 -11.74 -21.23 25.80
CA HIS A 59 -10.48 -20.49 25.84
C HIS A 59 -9.62 -20.82 24.63
N ILE A 60 -9.21 -19.80 23.90
CA ILE A 60 -8.35 -19.95 22.70
C ILE A 60 -6.89 -19.74 23.07
N ASP A 61 -6.07 -20.76 22.83
CA ASP A 61 -4.62 -20.63 22.87
C ASP A 61 -4.11 -20.04 21.55
N TYR A 62 -3.82 -18.75 21.55
CA TYR A 62 -3.31 -18.05 20.34
C TYR A 62 -1.89 -18.49 19.94
N GLN A 63 -1.17 -19.25 20.78
CA GLN A 63 0.12 -19.84 20.39
C GLN A 63 -0.09 -21.02 19.43
N LYS A 64 -1.26 -21.66 19.52
CA LYS A 64 -1.70 -22.79 18.69
C LYS A 64 -2.72 -22.34 17.63
N ALA A 65 -2.55 -21.13 17.11
CA ALA A 65 -3.52 -20.49 16.24
C ALA A 65 -3.82 -21.26 14.95
N LEU A 66 -2.87 -22.05 14.43
CA LEU A 66 -3.05 -22.84 13.21
C LEU A 66 -3.67 -24.23 13.48
N GLU A 67 -3.48 -24.77 14.70
CA GLU A 67 -4.08 -26.04 15.10
C GLU A 67 -5.62 -25.95 15.15
N LEU A 68 -6.17 -24.80 15.52
CA LEU A 68 -7.61 -24.64 15.70
C LEU A 68 -8.42 -24.81 14.39
N PRO A 69 -8.06 -24.15 13.28
CA PRO A 69 -8.66 -24.44 11.98
C PRO A 69 -8.42 -25.87 11.50
N GLN A 70 -7.24 -26.46 11.82
CA GLN A 70 -6.93 -27.84 11.50
C GLN A 70 -7.88 -28.80 12.23
N ASN A 71 -8.04 -28.64 13.55
CA ASN A 71 -8.94 -29.46 14.37
C ASN A 71 -10.39 -29.39 13.86
N TYR A 72 -10.83 -28.20 13.40
CA TYR A 72 -12.17 -28.08 12.81
C TYR A 72 -12.28 -28.85 11.50
N PHE A 73 -11.26 -28.76 10.64
CA PHE A 73 -11.19 -29.51 9.37
C PHE A 73 -11.22 -31.02 9.62
N ASP A 74 -10.43 -31.52 10.55
CA ASP A 74 -10.33 -32.96 10.86
C ASP A 74 -11.62 -33.53 11.43
N GLN A 75 -12.36 -32.73 12.23
CA GLN A 75 -13.63 -33.16 12.85
C GLN A 75 -14.81 -33.06 11.88
N ARG A 76 -14.82 -32.07 10.97
CA ARG A 76 -15.99 -31.72 10.16
C ARG A 76 -15.84 -31.96 8.67
N GLY A 77 -14.62 -32.17 8.21
CA GLY A 77 -14.30 -32.37 6.82
C GLY A 77 -14.28 -31.10 5.97
N LYS A 78 -13.80 -31.27 4.75
CA LYS A 78 -13.52 -30.16 3.83
C LYS A 78 -14.72 -29.22 3.59
N LYS A 79 -15.93 -29.80 3.39
CA LYS A 79 -17.12 -29.02 3.02
C LYS A 79 -17.51 -28.06 4.14
N GLU A 80 -17.73 -28.57 5.34
CA GLU A 80 -18.13 -27.74 6.49
C GLU A 80 -17.04 -26.73 6.88
N TYR A 81 -15.77 -27.13 6.76
CA TYR A 81 -14.65 -26.25 6.97
C TYR A 81 -14.66 -25.07 6.00
N THR A 82 -14.79 -25.30 4.68
CA THR A 82 -14.82 -24.24 3.68
C THR A 82 -16.02 -23.31 3.88
N GLU A 83 -17.19 -23.85 4.18
CA GLU A 83 -18.39 -23.06 4.46
C GLU A 83 -18.23 -22.18 5.71
N LEU A 84 -17.62 -22.72 6.78
CA LEU A 84 -17.33 -21.93 7.97
C LEU A 84 -16.30 -20.82 7.67
N MET A 85 -15.21 -21.13 6.97
CA MET A 85 -14.18 -20.13 6.67
C MET A 85 -14.72 -19.00 5.79
N ARG A 86 -15.50 -19.32 4.76
CA ARG A 86 -16.22 -18.33 3.95
C ARG A 86 -17.09 -17.41 4.80
N LYS A 87 -17.80 -17.95 5.78
CA LYS A 87 -18.63 -17.17 6.71
C LYS A 87 -17.79 -16.33 7.66
N VAL A 88 -16.75 -16.89 8.26
CA VAL A 88 -15.85 -16.20 9.20
C VAL A 88 -15.18 -15.01 8.53
N PHE A 89 -14.68 -15.19 7.31
CA PHE A 89 -14.00 -14.16 6.53
C PHE A 89 -14.95 -13.37 5.61
N ARG A 90 -16.27 -13.47 5.84
CA ARG A 90 -17.31 -12.66 5.18
C ARG A 90 -17.23 -12.73 3.65
N TYR A 91 -16.82 -13.87 3.10
CA TYR A 91 -16.79 -14.06 1.66
C TYR A 91 -18.21 -13.99 1.07
N GLY A 92 -18.39 -13.16 0.05
CA GLY A 92 -19.68 -12.87 -0.56
C GLY A 92 -20.46 -11.71 0.09
N ASP A 93 -19.98 -11.17 1.24
CA ASP A 93 -20.58 -9.97 1.81
C ASP A 93 -20.20 -8.72 0.99
N THR A 94 -21.14 -7.79 0.85
CA THR A 94 -20.85 -6.48 0.27
C THR A 94 -20.10 -5.62 1.28
N LEU A 95 -18.81 -5.50 1.12
CA LEU A 95 -17.95 -4.63 1.93
C LEU A 95 -17.59 -3.37 1.15
N SER A 96 -17.35 -2.26 1.85
CA SER A 96 -16.90 -1.02 1.23
C SER A 96 -15.42 -0.78 1.52
N THR A 97 -14.71 -0.23 0.54
CA THR A 97 -13.33 0.18 0.71
C THR A 97 -13.21 1.24 1.81
N ALA A 98 -12.20 1.09 2.65
CA ALA A 98 -11.86 2.11 3.64
C ALA A 98 -10.80 3.07 3.08
N GLU A 99 -10.52 4.15 3.81
CA GLU A 99 -9.51 5.13 3.42
C GLU A 99 -8.12 4.52 3.18
N VAL A 100 -7.74 3.50 3.95
CA VAL A 100 -6.45 2.81 3.79
C VAL A 100 -6.30 2.23 2.39
N HIS A 101 -7.35 1.62 1.82
CA HIS A 101 -7.33 1.06 0.47
C HIS A 101 -7.15 2.14 -0.60
N LYS A 102 -7.85 3.28 -0.45
CA LYS A 102 -7.69 4.46 -1.31
C LYS A 102 -6.28 5.06 -1.23
N LEU A 103 -5.66 5.03 -0.04
CA LEU A 103 -4.28 5.46 0.15
C LEU A 103 -3.27 4.47 -0.47
N ILE A 104 -3.52 3.15 -0.38
CA ILE A 104 -2.72 2.11 -1.05
C ILE A 104 -2.68 2.36 -2.57
N MET A 105 -3.81 2.67 -3.19
CA MET A 105 -3.87 2.97 -4.63
C MET A 105 -3.06 4.21 -5.03
N LYS A 106 -2.84 5.16 -4.11
CA LYS A 106 -2.02 6.36 -4.37
C LYS A 106 -0.51 6.09 -4.44
N PHE A 107 -0.04 4.94 -3.99
CA PHE A 107 1.35 4.56 -4.18
C PHE A 107 1.59 4.14 -5.63
N ASN A 108 2.62 4.74 -6.25
CA ASN A 108 3.08 4.32 -7.57
C ASN A 108 3.88 3.02 -7.43
N THR A 109 3.18 1.89 -7.47
CA THR A 109 3.76 0.55 -7.43
C THR A 109 3.09 -0.33 -8.48
N SER A 110 3.88 -1.21 -9.09
CA SER A 110 3.38 -2.22 -10.02
C SER A 110 2.95 -3.50 -9.33
N THR A 111 3.37 -3.71 -8.08
CA THR A 111 3.14 -4.99 -7.39
C THR A 111 2.64 -4.77 -5.98
N ILE A 112 1.52 -5.40 -5.65
CA ILE A 112 0.98 -5.53 -4.31
C ILE A 112 0.95 -7.02 -3.97
N ILE A 113 1.45 -7.38 -2.78
CA ILE A 113 1.36 -8.73 -2.23
C ILE A 113 0.41 -8.67 -1.04
N THR A 114 -0.43 -9.67 -0.87
CA THR A 114 -1.34 -9.75 0.27
C THR A 114 -1.52 -11.18 0.76
N THR A 115 -1.74 -11.30 2.08
CA THR A 115 -2.23 -12.54 2.72
C THR A 115 -3.74 -12.51 2.93
N ASN A 116 -4.42 -11.44 2.54
CA ASN A 116 -5.85 -11.27 2.72
C ASN A 116 -6.66 -12.04 1.66
N TYR A 117 -7.81 -12.56 2.08
CA TYR A 117 -8.74 -13.27 1.20
C TYR A 117 -9.84 -12.37 0.61
N ASP A 118 -10.03 -11.16 1.18
CA ASP A 118 -11.03 -10.21 0.73
C ASP A 118 -10.69 -9.58 -0.65
N HIS A 119 -11.66 -8.88 -1.23
CA HIS A 119 -11.53 -8.21 -2.54
C HIS A 119 -11.43 -6.68 -2.42
N LEU A 120 -11.04 -6.15 -1.24
CA LEU A 120 -11.05 -4.71 -1.00
C LEU A 120 -9.94 -3.95 -1.75
N ILE A 121 -8.83 -4.61 -2.05
CA ILE A 121 -7.75 -4.02 -2.87
C ILE A 121 -8.19 -3.96 -4.32
N GLU A 122 -8.80 -5.02 -4.84
CA GLU A 122 -9.37 -5.09 -6.19
C GLU A 122 -10.46 -4.04 -6.38
N GLN A 123 -11.39 -3.95 -5.44
CA GLN A 123 -12.44 -2.94 -5.44
C GLN A 123 -11.86 -1.51 -5.41
N ALA A 124 -10.81 -1.26 -4.61
CA ALA A 124 -10.15 0.03 -4.59
C ALA A 124 -9.46 0.36 -5.92
N ALA A 125 -8.92 -0.63 -6.63
CA ALA A 125 -8.37 -0.43 -7.96
C ALA A 125 -9.46 -0.06 -8.98
N GLU A 126 -10.60 -0.76 -8.95
CA GLU A 126 -11.77 -0.43 -9.79
C GLU A 126 -12.31 0.97 -9.51
N GLU A 127 -12.46 1.36 -8.24
CA GLU A 127 -12.87 2.71 -7.84
C GLU A 127 -11.91 3.81 -8.34
N ASN A 128 -10.64 3.47 -8.58
CA ASN A 128 -9.63 4.36 -9.14
C ASN A 128 -9.44 4.20 -10.66
N ALA A 129 -10.29 3.42 -11.34
CA ALA A 129 -10.16 3.08 -12.76
C ALA A 129 -8.79 2.48 -13.13
N GLU A 130 -8.17 1.75 -12.21
CA GLU A 130 -6.91 1.04 -12.42
C GLU A 130 -7.18 -0.43 -12.78
N VAL A 131 -6.56 -0.89 -13.87
CA VAL A 131 -6.59 -2.32 -14.24
C VAL A 131 -5.57 -3.05 -13.38
N MET A 132 -6.04 -4.03 -12.60
CA MET A 132 -5.22 -4.85 -11.72
C MET A 132 -5.39 -6.31 -12.07
N GLN A 133 -4.30 -7.03 -12.27
CA GLN A 133 -4.33 -8.48 -12.46
C GLN A 133 -4.16 -9.16 -11.12
N VAL A 134 -5.07 -10.06 -10.77
CA VAL A 134 -5.00 -10.90 -9.57
C VAL A 134 -4.26 -12.19 -9.90
N ILE A 135 -3.36 -12.59 -9.01
CA ILE A 135 -2.59 -13.84 -9.06
C ILE A 135 -2.82 -14.53 -7.71
N SER A 136 -3.61 -15.59 -7.72
CA SER A 136 -3.99 -16.34 -6.51
C SER A 136 -3.61 -17.82 -6.56
N CYS A 137 -3.16 -18.30 -7.71
CA CYS A 137 -2.62 -19.65 -7.87
C CYS A 137 -1.47 -19.69 -8.88
N ASP A 138 -0.64 -20.73 -8.85
CA ASP A 138 0.50 -20.90 -9.74
C ASP A 138 0.11 -20.84 -11.23
N LYS A 139 -1.12 -21.26 -11.55
CA LYS A 139 -1.64 -21.28 -12.93
C LYS A 139 -1.91 -19.89 -13.50
N ASP A 140 -2.00 -18.84 -12.68
CA ASP A 140 -2.22 -17.47 -13.13
C ASP A 140 -0.93 -16.84 -13.70
N LEU A 141 0.23 -17.30 -13.23
CA LEU A 141 1.52 -16.72 -13.59
C LEU A 141 1.84 -16.73 -15.10
N PRO A 142 1.57 -17.79 -15.87
CA PRO A 142 1.80 -17.79 -17.32
C PRO A 142 0.98 -16.74 -18.08
N TYR A 143 -0.14 -16.29 -17.52
CA TYR A 143 -1.06 -15.34 -18.17
C TYR A 143 -0.87 -13.91 -17.72
N ARG A 144 0.25 -13.62 -17.04
CA ARG A 144 0.59 -12.26 -16.58
C ARG A 144 0.66 -11.29 -17.74
N LYS A 145 0.02 -10.12 -17.54
CA LYS A 145 0.07 -8.99 -18.46
C LYS A 145 0.94 -7.87 -17.83
N SER A 146 1.42 -6.97 -18.67
CA SER A 146 2.05 -5.74 -18.18
C SER A 146 1.02 -4.87 -17.44
N GLY A 147 1.37 -4.33 -16.29
CA GLY A 147 0.47 -3.48 -15.50
C GLY A 147 0.64 -3.70 -14.01
N LYS A 148 -0.38 -3.31 -13.26
CA LYS A 148 -0.42 -3.52 -11.80
C LYS A 148 -0.89 -4.94 -11.49
N GLU A 149 -0.21 -5.60 -10.58
CA GLU A 149 -0.54 -6.95 -10.14
C GLU A 149 -0.80 -7.02 -8.64
N LEU A 150 -1.75 -7.86 -8.25
CA LEU A 150 -2.05 -8.23 -6.87
C LEU A 150 -1.75 -9.72 -6.70
N ILE A 151 -0.77 -10.05 -5.87
CA ILE A 151 -0.42 -11.44 -5.56
C ILE A 151 -1.09 -11.81 -4.24
N LYS A 152 -2.10 -12.67 -4.29
CA LYS A 152 -2.73 -13.27 -3.11
C LYS A 152 -1.91 -14.49 -2.70
N MET A 153 -0.90 -14.26 -1.87
CA MET A 153 0.07 -15.30 -1.54
C MET A 153 -0.56 -16.48 -0.80
N HIS A 154 -1.66 -16.28 -0.09
CA HIS A 154 -2.43 -17.33 0.58
C HIS A 154 -3.65 -17.80 -0.21
N GLY A 155 -3.66 -17.59 -1.53
CA GLY A 155 -4.80 -17.94 -2.37
C GLY A 155 -6.05 -17.14 -2.07
N ASP A 156 -7.19 -17.68 -2.48
CA ASP A 156 -8.51 -17.08 -2.24
C ASP A 156 -9.61 -18.14 -2.08
N PHE A 157 -10.82 -17.66 -1.79
CA PHE A 157 -12.00 -18.52 -1.66
C PHE A 157 -12.66 -18.88 -3.01
N GLU A 158 -12.29 -18.20 -4.11
CA GLU A 158 -12.82 -18.52 -5.44
C GLU A 158 -12.25 -19.84 -5.94
N HIS A 159 -10.96 -20.05 -5.73
CA HIS A 159 -10.23 -21.25 -6.17
C HIS A 159 -10.20 -22.35 -5.10
N ASP A 160 -10.81 -22.14 -3.92
CA ASP A 160 -10.75 -23.06 -2.76
C ASP A 160 -9.31 -23.50 -2.40
N ASN A 161 -8.34 -22.61 -2.63
CA ASN A 161 -6.91 -22.86 -2.41
C ASN A 161 -6.33 -22.02 -1.27
N PHE A 162 -7.18 -21.50 -0.38
CA PHE A 162 -6.75 -20.62 0.71
C PHE A 162 -5.91 -21.34 1.78
N VAL A 163 -4.86 -20.68 2.24
CA VAL A 163 -3.91 -21.14 3.25
C VAL A 163 -4.34 -20.64 4.63
N LEU A 164 -4.76 -21.53 5.52
CA LEU A 164 -5.29 -21.13 6.82
C LEU A 164 -5.01 -22.12 7.95
N LYS A 165 -5.07 -23.43 7.73
CA LYS A 165 -4.83 -24.48 8.69
C LYS A 165 -3.39 -24.99 8.64
N GLU A 166 -2.96 -25.74 9.65
CA GLU A 166 -1.58 -26.20 9.80
C GLU A 166 -1.06 -26.97 8.56
N ASP A 167 -1.85 -27.88 8.01
CA ASP A 167 -1.48 -28.62 6.79
C ASP A 167 -1.27 -27.71 5.58
N ASP A 168 -2.02 -26.59 5.47
CA ASP A 168 -1.87 -25.65 4.35
C ASP A 168 -0.50 -24.98 4.40
N TYR A 169 -0.03 -24.59 5.60
CA TYR A 169 1.30 -24.02 5.80
C TYR A 169 2.40 -25.06 5.60
N ALA A 170 2.21 -26.29 6.08
CA ALA A 170 3.18 -27.37 5.89
C ALA A 170 3.38 -27.71 4.40
N ASN A 171 2.33 -27.60 3.61
CA ASN A 171 2.35 -27.89 2.17
C ASN A 171 2.47 -26.64 1.28
N TYR A 172 2.71 -25.46 1.84
CA TYR A 172 2.74 -24.19 1.11
C TYR A 172 3.69 -24.21 -0.09
N SER A 173 4.95 -24.57 0.15
CA SER A 173 5.98 -24.62 -0.91
C SER A 173 5.69 -25.64 -2.02
N SER A 174 4.81 -26.61 -1.78
CA SER A 174 4.35 -27.55 -2.80
C SER A 174 3.18 -27.02 -3.59
N ASN A 175 2.22 -26.37 -2.91
CA ASN A 175 0.95 -25.89 -3.48
C ASN A 175 1.08 -24.55 -4.20
N PHE A 176 2.04 -23.69 -3.77
CA PHE A 176 2.29 -22.34 -4.28
C PHE A 176 3.74 -22.16 -4.76
N LYS A 177 4.33 -23.20 -5.34
CA LYS A 177 5.76 -23.25 -5.66
C LYS A 177 6.22 -22.10 -6.57
N LEU A 178 5.45 -21.77 -7.60
CA LEU A 178 5.81 -20.70 -8.54
C LEU A 178 5.55 -19.32 -7.92
N ILE A 179 4.43 -19.14 -7.23
CA ILE A 179 4.12 -17.90 -6.49
C ILE A 179 5.18 -17.63 -5.42
N GLU A 180 5.57 -18.64 -4.63
CA GLU A 180 6.59 -18.51 -3.61
C GLU A 180 7.92 -18.03 -4.21
N ASN A 181 8.38 -18.66 -5.30
CA ASN A 181 9.61 -18.27 -5.97
C ASN A 181 9.52 -16.88 -6.60
N TYR A 182 8.36 -16.52 -7.12
CA TYR A 182 8.10 -15.20 -7.67
C TYR A 182 8.17 -14.12 -6.57
N ILE A 183 7.52 -14.35 -5.43
CA ILE A 183 7.59 -13.45 -4.25
C ILE A 183 9.04 -13.30 -3.76
N LYS A 184 9.81 -14.40 -3.67
CA LYS A 184 11.24 -14.38 -3.30
C LYS A 184 12.05 -13.48 -4.24
N SER A 185 11.84 -13.58 -5.54
CA SER A 185 12.48 -12.74 -6.56
C SER A 185 12.14 -11.26 -6.37
N ILE A 186 10.86 -10.96 -6.10
CA ILE A 186 10.38 -9.59 -5.85
C ILE A 186 11.04 -9.02 -4.59
N ILE A 187 10.97 -9.71 -3.46
CA ILE A 187 11.52 -9.27 -2.17
C ILE A 187 13.05 -9.11 -2.27
N GLY A 188 13.72 -9.99 -3.00
CA GLY A 188 15.17 -9.92 -3.19
C GLY A 188 15.65 -8.71 -4.00
N SER A 189 14.80 -8.14 -4.85
CA SER A 189 15.18 -7.09 -5.79
C SER A 189 14.54 -5.72 -5.52
N LYS A 190 13.52 -5.64 -4.68
CA LYS A 190 12.70 -4.44 -4.45
C LYS A 190 12.66 -4.05 -2.97
N VAL A 191 12.26 -2.81 -2.70
CA VAL A 191 11.99 -2.30 -1.36
C VAL A 191 10.54 -2.67 -0.99
N VAL A 192 10.35 -3.30 0.15
CA VAL A 192 9.03 -3.75 0.61
C VAL A 192 8.50 -2.84 1.71
N LEU A 193 7.24 -2.40 1.58
CA LEU A 193 6.52 -1.68 2.62
C LEU A 193 5.35 -2.53 3.11
N PHE A 194 5.43 -3.00 4.35
CA PHE A 194 4.37 -3.72 5.04
C PHE A 194 3.34 -2.75 5.61
N ILE A 195 2.06 -2.96 5.27
CA ILE A 195 0.91 -2.13 5.63
C ILE A 195 -0.16 -3.00 6.30
N GLY A 196 -0.58 -2.65 7.51
CA GLY A 196 -1.60 -3.42 8.24
C GLY A 196 -1.18 -4.86 8.53
N TYR A 197 0.11 -5.09 8.70
CA TYR A 197 0.72 -6.41 8.86
C TYR A 197 1.38 -6.52 10.23
N SER A 198 1.23 -7.66 10.90
CA SER A 198 1.83 -7.91 12.21
C SER A 198 3.12 -8.74 12.15
N PHE A 199 3.51 -9.21 10.98
CA PHE A 199 4.68 -10.05 10.74
C PHE A 199 4.71 -11.33 11.60
N ASN A 200 3.54 -11.90 11.86
CA ASN A 200 3.41 -13.18 12.59
C ASN A 200 3.19 -14.37 11.66
N ASP A 201 2.99 -14.11 10.38
CA ASP A 201 2.77 -15.12 9.36
C ASP A 201 4.02 -15.97 9.14
N PRO A 202 3.92 -17.33 9.26
CA PRO A 202 5.06 -18.23 9.12
C PRO A 202 5.69 -18.20 7.73
N ASP A 203 4.88 -18.21 6.67
CA ASP A 203 5.38 -18.23 5.30
C ASP A 203 6.13 -16.94 4.95
N THR A 204 5.60 -15.79 5.38
CA THR A 204 6.28 -14.50 5.18
C THR A 204 7.63 -14.49 5.91
N LYS A 205 7.69 -14.99 7.15
CA LYS A 205 8.95 -15.11 7.88
C LYS A 205 9.94 -16.02 7.17
N GLN A 206 9.47 -17.16 6.67
CA GLN A 206 10.29 -18.11 5.94
C GLN A 206 10.86 -17.51 4.66
N ILE A 207 10.04 -16.82 3.86
CA ILE A 207 10.46 -16.13 2.63
C ILE A 207 11.49 -15.05 2.95
N MET A 208 11.23 -14.20 3.96
CA MET A 208 12.17 -13.15 4.37
C MET A 208 13.49 -13.74 4.88
N SER A 209 13.46 -14.81 5.65
CA SER A 209 14.65 -15.51 6.11
C SER A 209 15.47 -16.07 4.96
N TRP A 210 14.80 -16.68 3.99
CA TRP A 210 15.45 -17.26 2.82
C TRP A 210 16.16 -16.17 1.99
N VAL A 211 15.49 -15.07 1.69
CA VAL A 211 16.08 -13.93 0.96
C VAL A 211 17.27 -13.35 1.72
N LYS A 212 17.11 -13.15 3.05
CA LYS A 212 18.19 -12.62 3.91
C LYS A 212 19.41 -13.53 3.93
N ASN A 213 19.23 -14.84 4.01
CA ASN A 213 20.35 -15.79 4.06
C ASN A 213 21.17 -15.80 2.77
N ILE A 214 20.53 -15.54 1.62
CA ILE A 214 21.20 -15.47 0.33
C ILE A 214 21.89 -14.11 0.13
N LEU A 215 21.16 -13.02 0.35
CA LEU A 215 21.62 -11.67 0.02
C LEU A 215 22.43 -11.01 1.14
N LYS A 216 22.30 -11.45 2.39
CA LYS A 216 22.99 -10.90 3.57
C LYS A 216 22.88 -9.38 3.61
N ASP A 217 24.02 -8.68 3.52
CA ASP A 217 24.10 -7.21 3.57
C ASP A 217 23.58 -6.53 2.29
N ASP A 218 23.49 -7.26 1.18
CA ASP A 218 22.95 -6.76 -0.10
C ASP A 218 21.41 -6.82 -0.17
N MET A 219 20.75 -7.39 0.86
CA MET A 219 19.31 -7.44 0.92
C MET A 219 18.70 -6.04 0.89
N GLN A 220 17.73 -5.84 -0.02
CA GLN A 220 16.96 -4.59 -0.06
C GLN A 220 16.19 -4.39 1.24
N ARG A 221 16.03 -3.12 1.64
CA ARG A 221 15.38 -2.80 2.91
C ARG A 221 13.89 -3.06 2.85
N ALA A 222 13.36 -3.70 3.89
CA ALA A 222 11.93 -3.80 4.14
C ALA A 222 11.55 -2.89 5.30
N TYR A 223 10.32 -2.35 5.26
CA TYR A 223 9.79 -1.42 6.25
C TYR A 223 8.42 -1.88 6.72
N LEU A 224 8.16 -1.78 8.01
CA LEU A 224 6.85 -2.09 8.60
C LEU A 224 6.33 -0.86 9.34
N ILE A 225 5.09 -0.42 9.04
CA ILE A 225 4.39 0.59 9.82
C ILE A 225 3.66 -0.10 10.97
N ASP A 226 4.21 0.04 12.18
CA ASP A 226 3.59 -0.49 13.40
C ASP A 226 2.67 0.55 14.04
N VAL A 227 1.39 0.20 14.15
CA VAL A 227 0.35 1.02 14.79
C VAL A 227 -0.04 0.49 16.17
N ASP A 228 0.47 -0.66 16.57
CA ASP A 228 0.03 -1.41 17.75
C ASP A 228 0.74 -0.99 19.02
N SER A 229 2.02 -0.62 18.91
CA SER A 229 2.86 -0.36 20.08
C SER A 229 3.53 1.02 20.06
N ASP A 230 3.90 1.47 21.24
CA ASP A 230 4.89 2.52 21.39
C ASP A 230 6.29 1.96 21.07
N TYR A 231 7.31 2.83 21.01
CA TYR A 231 8.67 2.40 20.74
C TYR A 231 9.13 1.31 21.74
N ASP A 232 9.58 0.21 21.19
CA ASP A 232 10.16 -0.91 21.91
C ASP A 232 11.45 -1.36 21.20
N ARG A 233 12.57 -1.24 21.90
CA ARG A 233 13.90 -1.61 21.37
C ARG A 233 14.03 -3.10 21.08
N ASN A 234 13.43 -3.96 21.91
CA ASN A 234 13.52 -5.40 21.70
C ASN A 234 12.74 -5.81 20.45
N LYS A 235 11.57 -5.21 20.28
CA LYS A 235 10.76 -5.39 19.07
C LYS A 235 11.50 -4.87 17.83
N GLU A 236 12.13 -3.71 17.90
CA GLU A 236 12.94 -3.16 16.80
C GLU A 236 14.08 -4.11 16.40
N LEU A 237 14.85 -4.61 17.38
CA LEU A 237 15.93 -5.56 17.15
C LEU A 237 15.41 -6.89 16.58
N TYR A 238 14.29 -7.39 17.09
CA TYR A 238 13.65 -8.60 16.57
C TYR A 238 13.33 -8.49 15.08
N TYR A 239 12.66 -7.40 14.67
CA TYR A 239 12.31 -7.20 13.27
C TYR A 239 13.55 -6.95 12.39
N LYS A 240 14.55 -6.24 12.92
CA LYS A 240 15.82 -6.02 12.23
C LYS A 240 16.53 -7.34 11.91
N ASN A 241 16.40 -8.35 12.78
CA ASN A 241 16.94 -9.70 12.51
C ASN A 241 16.28 -10.37 11.30
N TRP A 242 15.09 -9.95 10.91
CA TRP A 242 14.39 -10.41 9.72
C TRP A 242 14.62 -9.49 8.50
N GLY A 243 15.50 -8.51 8.59
CA GLY A 243 15.73 -7.52 7.53
C GLY A 243 14.65 -6.45 7.43
N VAL A 244 13.81 -6.30 8.47
CA VAL A 244 12.69 -5.36 8.49
C VAL A 244 12.96 -4.19 9.43
N ASN A 245 12.89 -2.97 8.91
CA ASN A 245 12.96 -1.75 9.71
C ASN A 245 11.54 -1.37 10.16
N ILE A 246 11.32 -1.39 11.46
CA ILE A 246 10.02 -1.04 12.04
C ILE A 246 9.90 0.46 12.25
N ILE A 247 8.76 1.05 11.84
CA ILE A 247 8.40 2.45 12.01
C ILE A 247 7.24 2.51 12.99
N PHE A 248 7.53 2.87 14.23
CA PHE A 248 6.50 2.99 15.26
C PHE A 248 5.65 4.24 15.01
N ALA A 249 4.45 4.07 14.50
CA ALA A 249 3.57 5.15 14.09
C ALA A 249 3.28 6.12 15.25
N ARG A 250 3.12 5.62 16.48
CA ARG A 250 2.87 6.42 17.69
C ARG A 250 4.01 7.38 18.03
N ALA A 251 5.25 7.01 17.69
CA ALA A 251 6.42 7.88 17.87
C ALA A 251 6.59 8.88 16.72
N TRP A 252 6.16 8.50 15.51
CA TRP A 252 6.34 9.28 14.30
C TRP A 252 5.23 10.29 14.04
N ILE A 253 3.96 9.91 14.28
CA ILE A 253 2.78 10.73 14.00
C ILE A 253 2.44 11.59 15.22
N LYS A 254 2.39 12.92 15.00
CA LYS A 254 1.91 13.89 15.98
C LYS A 254 0.40 14.11 15.85
N ARG A 255 -0.24 14.58 16.93
CA ARG A 255 -1.66 15.01 16.95
C ARG A 255 -2.62 13.94 16.40
N CYS A 256 -2.54 12.73 16.96
CA CYS A 256 -3.41 11.62 16.62
C CYS A 256 -3.90 10.92 17.89
N ASN A 257 -5.11 10.39 17.86
CA ASN A 257 -5.54 9.46 18.88
C ASN A 257 -4.73 8.16 18.73
N LYS A 258 -3.79 7.94 19.67
CA LYS A 258 -2.89 6.79 19.64
C LYS A 258 -3.59 5.43 19.85
N LYS A 259 -4.84 5.44 20.32
CA LYS A 259 -5.67 4.24 20.47
C LYS A 259 -6.40 3.86 19.18
N ASP A 260 -6.58 4.81 18.27
CA ASP A 260 -7.20 4.58 16.96
C ASP A 260 -6.14 4.11 15.94
N LYS A 261 -6.02 2.80 15.80
CA LYS A 261 -5.04 2.16 14.92
C LYS A 261 -5.28 2.51 13.44
N SER A 262 -6.54 2.57 13.01
CA SER A 262 -6.90 2.93 11.63
C SER A 262 -6.49 4.36 11.31
N GLN A 263 -6.76 5.31 12.21
CA GLN A 263 -6.35 6.69 12.03
C GLN A 263 -4.82 6.84 12.02
N LEU A 264 -4.11 6.10 12.88
CA LEU A 264 -2.63 6.08 12.88
C LEU A 264 -2.08 5.55 11.56
N LEU A 265 -2.64 4.45 11.04
CA LEU A 265 -2.23 3.87 9.77
C LEU A 265 -2.46 4.87 8.62
N ASN A 266 -3.66 5.42 8.51
CA ASN A 266 -4.01 6.38 7.47
C ASN A 266 -3.10 7.62 7.50
N LYS A 267 -2.84 8.18 8.69
CA LYS A 267 -1.91 9.32 8.84
C LYS A 267 -0.48 8.95 8.46
N SER A 268 -0.03 7.74 8.79
CA SER A 268 1.30 7.26 8.41
C SER A 268 1.43 7.13 6.90
N LEU A 269 0.43 6.53 6.23
CA LEU A 269 0.41 6.41 4.77
C LEU A 269 0.35 7.77 4.08
N ARG A 270 -0.49 8.68 4.56
CA ARG A 270 -0.52 10.06 4.05
C ARG A 270 0.84 10.74 4.20
N LYS A 271 1.51 10.58 5.35
CA LYS A 271 2.84 11.15 5.56
C LYS A 271 3.89 10.52 4.65
N MET A 272 3.79 9.21 4.34
CA MET A 272 4.64 8.55 3.35
C MET A 272 4.43 9.11 1.93
N LEU A 273 3.19 9.36 1.56
CA LEU A 273 2.80 9.90 0.26
C LEU A 273 3.13 11.39 0.09
N GLN A 274 3.18 12.16 1.18
CA GLN A 274 3.57 13.56 1.13
C GLN A 274 5.02 13.71 0.67
N ASN A 275 5.23 14.35 -0.47
CA ASN A 275 6.58 14.63 -0.97
C ASN A 275 7.39 15.42 0.07
N SER A 276 8.59 14.95 0.38
CA SER A 276 9.50 15.62 1.31
C SER A 276 10.12 16.90 0.74
N SER A 277 9.90 17.19 -0.53
CA SER A 277 10.53 18.29 -1.25
C SER A 277 9.62 19.04 -2.22
N SER A 278 8.34 18.75 -2.20
CA SER A 278 7.36 19.58 -2.91
C SER A 278 6.29 20.11 -1.95
N SER A 279 6.71 20.84 -0.93
CA SER A 279 5.93 22.03 -0.69
C SER A 279 6.06 22.82 -1.99
N LEU A 280 4.99 23.24 -2.58
CA LEU A 280 5.01 24.13 -3.73
C LEU A 280 5.87 25.36 -3.49
N GLY A 281 6.19 25.70 -2.24
CA GLY A 281 7.24 26.64 -1.89
C GLY A 281 8.64 26.24 -2.37
N ALA A 282 8.97 24.97 -2.47
CA ALA A 282 10.23 24.52 -3.05
C ALA A 282 10.17 24.54 -4.58
N VAL A 283 9.05 24.08 -5.17
CA VAL A 283 8.81 24.21 -6.63
C VAL A 283 8.76 25.69 -7.03
N TYR A 284 8.15 26.54 -6.23
CA TYR A 284 8.09 27.98 -6.47
C TYR A 284 9.47 28.66 -6.31
N LYS A 285 10.31 28.23 -5.36
CA LYS A 285 11.70 28.69 -5.26
C LYS A 285 12.52 28.25 -6.47
N ASP A 286 12.33 27.01 -6.93
CA ASP A 286 12.97 26.50 -8.13
C ASP A 286 12.46 27.24 -9.37
N LEU A 287 11.16 27.53 -9.47
CA LEU A 287 10.56 28.30 -10.58
C LEU A 287 11.04 29.75 -10.64
N LYS A 288 11.25 30.42 -9.51
CA LYS A 288 11.79 31.79 -9.46
C LYS A 288 13.25 31.89 -9.94
N GLY A 289 14.02 30.81 -9.85
CA GLY A 289 15.43 30.73 -10.25
C GLY A 289 15.67 30.22 -11.68
N PHE A 290 14.67 29.62 -12.32
CA PHE A 290 14.88 28.93 -13.59
C PHE A 290 14.63 29.82 -14.81
N LYS A 291 15.63 29.91 -15.67
CA LYS A 291 15.53 30.53 -17.00
C LYS A 291 14.96 29.57 -18.07
N ASP A 292 14.94 28.27 -17.81
CA ASP A 292 14.49 27.24 -18.76
C ASP A 292 13.14 26.64 -18.35
N TRP A 293 12.07 27.19 -18.88
CA TRP A 293 10.70 26.77 -18.68
C TRP A 293 10.39 25.39 -19.27
N ASN A 294 11.09 24.97 -20.32
CA ASN A 294 10.88 23.65 -20.93
C ASN A 294 11.26 22.53 -19.95
N TYR A 295 12.33 22.71 -19.20
CA TYR A 295 12.72 21.74 -18.16
C TYR A 295 11.69 21.65 -17.04
N VAL A 296 11.20 22.79 -16.55
CA VAL A 296 10.20 22.86 -15.48
C VAL A 296 8.88 22.27 -15.95
N TYR A 297 8.45 22.59 -17.16
CA TYR A 297 7.25 22.04 -17.76
C TYR A 297 7.33 20.51 -17.85
N ASN A 298 8.36 19.97 -18.47
CA ASN A 298 8.52 18.52 -18.66
C ASN A 298 8.65 17.76 -17.33
N LYS A 299 9.32 18.34 -16.35
CA LYS A 299 9.58 17.67 -15.07
C LYS A 299 8.38 17.66 -14.11
N TYR A 300 7.60 18.73 -14.08
CA TYR A 300 6.56 18.91 -13.07
C TYR A 300 5.15 19.09 -13.64
N ILE A 301 5.00 19.89 -14.67
CA ILE A 301 3.69 20.31 -15.17
C ILE A 301 3.08 19.26 -16.11
N ALA A 302 3.85 18.73 -17.06
CA ALA A 302 3.35 17.75 -18.02
C ALA A 302 2.90 16.45 -17.33
N GLN A 303 3.67 15.98 -16.34
CA GLN A 303 3.28 14.81 -15.56
C GLN A 303 1.99 15.02 -14.76
N THR A 304 1.80 16.21 -14.22
CA THR A 304 0.58 16.56 -13.48
C THR A 304 -0.62 16.67 -14.42
N PHE A 305 -0.46 17.24 -15.60
CA PHE A 305 -1.54 17.35 -16.59
C PHE A 305 -1.99 15.99 -17.14
N VAL A 306 -1.05 15.09 -17.42
CA VAL A 306 -1.37 13.73 -17.84
C VAL A 306 -2.13 12.98 -16.74
N LYS A 307 -1.68 13.13 -15.48
CA LYS A 307 -2.30 12.45 -14.34
C LYS A 307 -3.74 12.93 -14.06
N HIS A 308 -4.02 14.20 -14.26
CA HIS A 308 -5.31 14.81 -13.88
C HIS A 308 -6.21 15.15 -15.08
N SER A 309 -5.89 14.70 -16.29
CA SER A 309 -6.69 14.93 -17.50
C SER A 309 -7.10 16.41 -17.68
N VAL A 310 -6.14 17.32 -17.57
CA VAL A 310 -6.39 18.75 -17.58
C VAL A 310 -6.64 19.29 -18.97
N VAL A 311 -7.68 20.07 -19.12
CA VAL A 311 -8.08 20.72 -20.39
C VAL A 311 -8.15 22.23 -20.21
N LEU A 312 -7.72 22.97 -21.22
CA LEU A 312 -7.90 24.43 -21.26
C LEU A 312 -9.27 24.76 -21.85
N ARG A 313 -10.17 25.32 -21.04
CA ARG A 313 -11.47 25.85 -21.50
C ARG A 313 -11.54 27.34 -21.28
N ASN A 314 -11.79 28.11 -22.35
CA ASN A 314 -11.93 29.59 -22.31
C ASN A 314 -10.75 30.30 -21.61
N GLY A 315 -9.52 29.81 -21.80
CA GLY A 315 -8.33 30.39 -21.16
C GLY A 315 -8.17 30.04 -19.68
N ILE A 316 -8.97 29.12 -19.15
CA ILE A 316 -8.90 28.63 -17.76
C ILE A 316 -8.55 27.16 -17.79
N LEU A 317 -7.55 26.74 -17.00
CA LEU A 317 -7.22 25.33 -16.79
C LEU A 317 -8.30 24.65 -15.95
N VAL A 318 -8.92 23.62 -16.51
CA VAL A 318 -9.98 22.85 -15.83
C VAL A 318 -9.54 21.39 -15.76
N SER A 319 -9.55 20.82 -14.58
CA SER A 319 -9.41 19.37 -14.39
C SER A 319 -10.75 18.69 -14.71
N SER A 320 -10.71 17.48 -15.28
CA SER A 320 -11.89 16.64 -15.42
C SER A 320 -12.47 16.24 -14.07
N ASP A 321 -11.68 16.35 -13.01
CA ASP A 321 -12.08 16.13 -11.64
C ASP A 321 -12.77 17.38 -11.10
N SER A 322 -14.11 17.41 -11.15
CA SER A 322 -14.97 18.58 -10.92
C SER A 322 -14.94 19.14 -9.50
N LYS A 323 -14.20 18.53 -8.57
CA LYS A 323 -14.17 18.92 -7.15
C LYS A 323 -12.91 19.62 -6.69
N ASN A 324 -11.81 19.51 -7.43
CA ASN A 324 -10.56 20.15 -7.05
C ASN A 324 -10.14 21.15 -8.12
N ASN A 325 -10.06 22.40 -7.71
CA ASN A 325 -9.46 23.41 -8.55
C ASN A 325 -7.96 23.04 -8.69
N LEU A 326 -7.53 22.60 -9.88
CA LEU A 326 -6.17 22.16 -10.16
C LEU A 326 -5.12 23.15 -9.64
N LEU A 327 -5.42 24.44 -9.70
CA LEU A 327 -4.55 25.49 -9.16
C LEU A 327 -4.42 25.38 -7.64
N ASN A 328 -5.46 24.94 -6.92
CA ASN A 328 -5.39 24.73 -5.47
C ASN A 328 -4.60 23.47 -5.13
N GLU A 329 -4.66 22.43 -5.95
CA GLU A 329 -3.90 21.19 -5.75
C GLU A 329 -2.42 21.37 -6.15
N ILE A 330 -2.16 22.09 -7.25
CA ILE A 330 -0.80 22.43 -7.69
C ILE A 330 -0.16 23.45 -6.74
N PHE A 331 -0.93 24.35 -6.14
CA PHE A 331 -0.36 25.46 -5.40
C PHE A 331 -0.72 25.45 -3.92
N GLU A 332 -1.29 24.37 -3.33
CA GLU A 332 -1.63 24.33 -1.88
C GLU A 332 -1.86 25.75 -1.32
N CYS A 333 -2.73 26.54 -1.99
CA CYS A 333 -2.81 27.95 -1.76
C CYS A 333 -3.29 28.26 -0.35
N ASP A 334 -2.39 28.70 0.47
CA ASP A 334 -2.76 29.50 1.62
C ASP A 334 -3.53 30.73 1.14
N LYS A 335 -4.61 31.10 1.83
CA LYS A 335 -5.55 32.16 1.43
C LYS A 335 -4.90 33.51 1.05
N ASN A 336 -3.64 33.71 1.38
CA ASN A 336 -2.85 34.91 1.13
C ASN A 336 -2.05 34.93 -0.18
N THR A 337 -2.00 33.83 -0.96
CA THR A 337 -1.20 33.71 -2.19
C THR A 337 -1.97 33.96 -3.48
N LYS A 338 -3.20 34.46 -3.43
CA LYS A 338 -4.07 34.67 -4.61
C LYS A 338 -3.44 35.52 -5.74
N ILE A 339 -2.53 36.47 -5.45
CA ILE A 339 -1.92 37.37 -6.46
C ILE A 339 -0.81 36.63 -7.22
N GLU A 340 0.00 35.83 -6.54
CA GLU A 340 1.09 35.07 -7.15
C GLU A 340 0.55 33.95 -8.05
N ASN A 341 -0.59 33.36 -7.70
CA ASN A 341 -1.25 32.31 -8.49
C ASN A 341 -1.75 32.82 -9.87
N LYS A 342 -2.21 34.06 -9.97
CA LYS A 342 -2.65 34.64 -11.24
C LYS A 342 -1.50 34.81 -12.25
N GLU A 343 -0.31 35.14 -11.77
CA GLU A 343 0.87 35.29 -12.61
C GLU A 343 1.37 33.92 -13.09
N VAL A 344 1.43 32.92 -12.20
CA VAL A 344 1.79 31.55 -12.56
C VAL A 344 0.74 30.93 -13.50
N ALA A 345 -0.56 31.14 -13.26
CA ALA A 345 -1.62 30.70 -14.15
C ALA A 345 -1.49 31.35 -15.58
N LYS A 346 -1.16 32.63 -15.67
CA LYS A 346 -0.88 33.29 -16.97
C LYS A 346 0.34 32.72 -17.67
N GLN A 347 1.39 32.38 -16.93
CA GLN A 347 2.59 31.78 -17.49
C GLN A 347 2.35 30.33 -17.96
N ILE A 348 1.58 29.55 -17.20
CA ILE A 348 1.12 28.24 -17.63
C ILE A 348 0.24 28.33 -18.89
N GLN A 349 -0.67 29.30 -18.95
CA GLN A 349 -1.48 29.57 -20.13
C GLN A 349 -0.63 29.94 -21.36
N ARG A 350 0.43 30.73 -21.19
CA ARG A 350 1.39 31.06 -22.26
C ARG A 350 2.10 29.80 -22.78
N ILE A 351 2.57 28.95 -21.90
CA ILE A 351 3.24 27.68 -22.27
C ILE A 351 2.27 26.77 -23.05
N LEU A 352 1.03 26.65 -22.60
CA LEU A 352 0.01 25.80 -23.24
C LEU A 352 -0.51 26.37 -24.55
N SER A 353 -0.33 27.67 -24.80
CA SER A 353 -0.71 28.30 -26.07
C SER A 353 0.30 28.07 -27.20
N HIS A 354 1.52 27.59 -26.88
CA HIS A 354 2.52 27.24 -27.88
C HIS A 354 2.33 25.79 -28.30
N SER A 355 2.25 25.54 -29.61
CA SER A 355 1.77 24.32 -30.26
C SER A 355 2.59 23.03 -30.08
N ASP A 356 3.70 23.05 -29.32
CA ASP A 356 4.66 21.92 -29.24
C ASP A 356 4.50 21.06 -27.99
N VAL A 357 3.39 21.20 -27.28
CA VAL A 357 3.16 20.43 -26.03
C VAL A 357 2.55 19.08 -26.34
N ILE A 358 3.33 18.03 -26.20
CA ILE A 358 2.88 16.63 -26.36
C ILE A 358 1.77 16.32 -25.34
N GLY A 359 0.58 15.95 -25.83
CA GLY A 359 -0.58 15.57 -25.01
C GLY A 359 -1.61 16.68 -24.80
N TYR A 360 -1.46 17.86 -25.39
CA TYR A 360 -2.43 18.93 -25.33
C TYR A 360 -3.46 18.82 -26.45
N GLN A 361 -4.74 18.64 -26.13
CA GLN A 361 -5.85 18.75 -27.07
C GLN A 361 -6.55 20.11 -26.89
N LYS A 362 -6.46 20.99 -27.89
CA LYS A 362 -7.30 22.17 -28.00
C LYS A 362 -8.72 21.68 -28.30
N SER A 363 -9.67 21.76 -27.36
CA SER A 363 -11.06 21.53 -27.70
C SER A 363 -11.52 22.70 -28.61
N ASN A 364 -11.55 22.49 -29.92
CA ASN A 364 -12.22 23.39 -30.82
C ASN A 364 -13.71 23.39 -30.48
N LYS A 365 -14.25 24.58 -30.31
CA LYS A 365 -15.69 24.78 -30.29
C LYS A 365 -16.24 24.30 -31.63
N SER A 366 -17.13 23.33 -31.63
CA SER A 366 -18.23 23.25 -32.57
C SER A 366 -19.43 23.94 -31.98
#